data_a285eb4d1b9afa94c92ece35693c63ab
#
_entry.id   a285eb4d1b9afa94c92ece35693c63ab
#
_cell.length_a   1.000
_cell.length_b   1.000
_cell.length_c   1.000
_cell.angle_alpha   90.00
_cell.angle_beta   90.00
_cell.angle_gamma   90.00
#
_symmetry.space_group_name_H-M   'P 1'
#
loop_
_entity.id
_entity.type
_entity.pdbx_description
1 polymer ?
#
loop_
_entity_poly.entity_id
_entity_poly.type
_entity_poly.pdbx_seq_one_letter_code
_entity_poly.pdbx_strand_id
1 'polypeptide(L)'
;MHYRLSVLLMAVGLAHVGNARAQASYRNLDAGFPVRVEDATVTERYALDLDFVNFRFDALSDSRERFQYEPQISYGMLPRTEVWARLPSYYRERTVTPRSGIAGLGIGAMYQVTLETLHVPALALATELFQPIGRDALPSSYSLKALLTRSFAPGRIHLNASIASFAVRVPPSLTITCPGKVPPGSTCSGVPLPPLDGPCSIGSQSSLAATLYCAAAASDGLQSAQTALPGDIQNHAHWLLGAGFDKAFPLASTLLVTDIFAEKFEGLGRRTDITAEIGARHQLRPQFVIDGGLGRHFRGTGYSTFVTLGMTLSRSLGRAQ
;
A
#
# COMPACT_ATOMS: atom_id res chain seq x y z
N MET A 1 -30.36 6.17 3.44
CA MET A 1 -30.59 6.65 4.84
C MET A 1 -30.14 5.64 5.92
N HIS A 2 -29.81 4.41 5.56
CA HIS A 2 -29.43 3.34 6.52
C HIS A 2 -27.96 3.35 7.01
N TYR A 3 -27.06 3.98 6.30
CA TYR A 3 -25.63 4.02 6.68
C TYR A 3 -25.30 4.90 7.90
N ARG A 4 -26.12 5.91 8.18
CA ARG A 4 -25.90 6.80 9.34
C ARG A 4 -26.18 6.10 10.68
N LEU A 5 -27.09 5.11 10.71
CA LEU A 5 -27.44 4.39 11.92
C LEU A 5 -26.37 3.38 12.34
N SER A 6 -25.69 2.74 11.38
CA SER A 6 -24.64 1.74 11.63
C SER A 6 -23.38 2.36 12.23
N VAL A 7 -23.00 3.57 11.79
CA VAL A 7 -21.85 4.31 12.34
C VAL A 7 -22.14 4.80 13.77
N LEU A 8 -23.37 5.21 14.04
CA LEU A 8 -23.77 5.67 15.38
C LEU A 8 -23.81 4.51 16.39
N LEU A 9 -24.27 3.32 15.99
CA LEU A 9 -24.29 2.12 16.83
C LEU A 9 -22.87 1.60 17.15
N MET A 10 -21.93 1.73 16.23
CA MET A 10 -20.53 1.40 16.47
C MET A 10 -19.87 2.37 17.46
N ALA A 11 -20.20 3.65 17.39
CA ALA A 11 -19.70 4.68 18.32
C ALA A 11 -20.26 4.55 19.74
N VAL A 12 -21.53 4.15 19.88
CA VAL A 12 -22.20 3.99 21.20
C VAL A 12 -21.74 2.71 21.91
N GLY A 13 -21.45 1.63 21.18
CA GLY A 13 -20.94 0.38 21.76
C GLY A 13 -19.55 0.51 22.41
N LEU A 14 -18.73 1.48 21.99
CA LEU A 14 -17.39 1.73 22.53
C LEU A 14 -17.40 2.53 23.86
N ALA A 15 -18.52 3.14 24.26
CA ALA A 15 -18.57 4.05 25.42
C ALA A 15 -18.77 3.36 26.79
N HIS A 16 -19.05 2.05 26.85
CA HIS A 16 -19.53 1.39 28.07
C HIS A 16 -18.67 0.24 28.60
N VAL A 17 -17.35 0.28 28.48
CA VAL A 17 -16.53 -0.79 29.03
C VAL A 17 -15.49 -0.26 30.00
N GLY A 18 -15.63 -0.72 31.25
CA GLY A 18 -14.85 -0.27 32.39
C GLY A 18 -13.34 -0.53 32.30
N ASN A 19 -12.64 0.33 32.94
CA ASN A 19 -11.27 0.45 33.49
C ASN A 19 -10.16 -0.56 33.11
N ALA A 20 -10.15 -1.14 31.94
CA ALA A 20 -8.95 -1.79 31.41
C ALA A 20 -8.09 -0.74 30.70
N ARG A 21 -6.91 -0.45 31.23
CA ARG A 21 -6.03 0.61 30.72
C ARG A 21 -4.96 -0.02 29.84
N ALA A 22 -5.22 -0.17 28.54
CA ALA A 22 -4.12 -0.12 27.57
C ALA A 22 -3.75 1.34 27.34
N GLN A 23 -2.49 1.60 27.21
CA GLN A 23 -1.99 2.91 26.85
C GLN A 23 -1.54 2.87 25.39
N ALA A 24 -2.16 3.67 24.54
CA ALA A 24 -1.67 3.91 23.20
C ALA A 24 -0.27 4.51 23.31
N SER A 25 0.72 3.86 22.75
CA SER A 25 2.07 4.40 22.75
C SER A 25 2.25 5.31 21.54
N TYR A 26 2.37 6.63 21.78
CA TYR A 26 2.74 7.56 20.71
C TYR A 26 4.14 7.28 20.13
N ARG A 27 4.91 6.40 20.77
CA ARG A 27 6.25 5.98 20.32
C ARG A 27 6.21 4.78 19.38
N ASN A 28 5.10 4.06 19.28
CA ASN A 28 4.94 2.95 18.37
C ASN A 28 4.68 3.49 16.96
N LEU A 29 5.47 3.08 15.97
CA LEU A 29 5.33 3.48 14.57
C LEU A 29 4.69 2.35 13.78
N ASP A 30 3.42 2.51 13.50
CA ASP A 30 2.66 1.55 12.71
C ASP A 30 2.88 1.77 11.20
N ALA A 31 2.74 0.71 10.42
CA ALA A 31 3.00 0.71 8.99
C ALA A 31 2.25 1.81 8.22
N GLY A 32 3.02 2.71 7.61
CA GLY A 32 2.50 3.74 6.72
C GLY A 32 1.99 5.00 7.41
N PHE A 33 2.11 5.13 8.77
CA PHE A 33 1.64 6.29 9.52
C PHE A 33 2.49 6.61 10.75
N PRO A 34 2.88 7.89 10.88
CA PRO A 34 2.76 8.99 9.91
C PRO A 34 3.75 8.87 8.76
N VAL A 35 4.73 7.96 8.83
CA VAL A 35 5.79 7.67 7.88
C VAL A 35 5.85 6.19 7.56
N ARG A 36 6.55 5.80 6.48
CA ARG A 36 6.59 4.44 5.96
C ARG A 36 7.43 3.48 6.78
N VAL A 37 8.46 3.96 7.45
CA VAL A 37 9.37 3.13 8.26
C VAL A 37 8.71 2.81 9.60
N GLU A 38 8.67 1.52 9.92
CA GLU A 38 8.10 0.96 11.14
C GLU A 38 9.17 0.72 12.19
N ASP A 39 8.81 0.68 13.46
CA ASP A 39 9.70 0.23 14.53
C ASP A 39 9.55 -1.29 14.77
N ALA A 40 10.48 -1.86 15.54
CA ALA A 40 10.48 -3.29 15.88
C ALA A 40 9.68 -3.59 17.17
N THR A 41 8.67 -2.76 17.48
CA THR A 41 7.84 -2.90 18.67
C THR A 41 6.48 -3.48 18.27
N VAL A 42 5.97 -4.43 19.03
CA VAL A 42 4.64 -5.02 18.83
C VAL A 42 3.64 -4.41 19.80
N THR A 43 2.37 -4.43 19.43
CA THR A 43 1.26 -4.10 20.33
C THR A 43 1.35 -4.94 21.62
N GLU A 44 1.12 -4.31 22.78
CA GLU A 44 1.17 -4.96 24.08
C GLU A 44 0.21 -6.16 24.14
N ARG A 45 0.62 -7.19 24.89
CA ARG A 45 -0.21 -8.40 25.04
C ARG A 45 -1.59 -8.05 25.59
N TYR A 46 -2.62 -8.57 24.93
CA TYR A 46 -4.05 -8.31 25.18
C TYR A 46 -4.49 -6.85 24.93
N ALA A 47 -3.65 -6.03 24.34
CA ALA A 47 -4.07 -4.74 23.84
C ALA A 47 -4.64 -4.87 22.40
N LEU A 48 -5.62 -4.06 22.13
CA LEU A 48 -6.25 -3.89 20.82
C LEU A 48 -6.02 -2.46 20.38
N ASP A 49 -5.39 -2.28 19.22
CA ASP A 49 -5.19 -1.00 18.58
C ASP A 49 -6.09 -0.90 17.36
N LEU A 50 -6.81 0.22 17.27
CA LEU A 50 -7.74 0.52 16.19
C LEU A 50 -7.26 1.79 15.48
N ASP A 51 -6.70 1.63 14.28
CA ASP A 51 -6.33 2.72 13.39
C ASP A 51 -7.51 3.00 12.46
N PHE A 52 -8.49 3.73 12.98
CA PHE A 52 -9.75 3.96 12.29
C PHE A 52 -9.75 5.19 11.38
N VAL A 53 -8.84 6.12 11.58
CA VAL A 53 -8.56 7.22 10.66
C VAL A 53 -7.17 7.00 10.12
N ASN A 54 -7.10 6.62 8.85
CA ASN A 54 -5.86 6.27 8.18
C ASN A 54 -5.98 6.72 6.73
N PHE A 55 -5.67 7.99 6.49
CA PHE A 55 -5.85 8.66 5.22
C PHE A 55 -4.51 9.02 4.59
N ARG A 56 -4.43 8.82 3.29
CA ARG A 56 -3.33 9.31 2.47
C ARG A 56 -3.88 10.03 1.23
N PHE A 57 -3.34 11.22 1.00
CA PHE A 57 -3.64 12.06 -0.15
C PHE A 57 -2.37 12.23 -0.97
N ASP A 58 -2.34 11.70 -2.19
CA ASP A 58 -1.23 11.86 -3.11
C ASP A 58 -1.60 12.90 -4.18
N ALA A 59 -0.75 13.91 -4.37
CA ALA A 59 -0.77 14.81 -5.50
C ALA A 59 0.21 14.31 -6.56
N LEU A 60 -0.32 13.93 -7.72
CA LEU A 60 0.46 13.39 -8.83
C LEU A 60 0.98 14.51 -9.73
N SER A 61 2.09 14.23 -10.44
CA SER A 61 2.75 15.19 -11.32
C SER A 61 1.90 15.74 -12.47
N ASP A 62 0.82 15.03 -12.84
CA ASP A 62 -0.02 15.36 -14.01
C ASP A 62 -1.42 15.85 -13.60
N SER A 63 -1.51 16.64 -12.53
CA SER A 63 -2.80 17.09 -11.97
C SER A 63 -3.73 15.95 -11.58
N ARG A 64 -3.21 14.76 -11.37
CA ARG A 64 -3.94 13.62 -10.84
C ARG A 64 -3.86 13.63 -9.32
N GLU A 65 -4.90 13.12 -8.68
CA GLU A 65 -5.00 13.03 -7.23
C GLU A 65 -5.40 11.61 -6.86
N ARG A 66 -4.82 11.08 -5.80
CA ARG A 66 -5.24 9.82 -5.19
C ARG A 66 -5.57 10.03 -3.73
N PHE A 67 -6.68 9.49 -3.32
CA PHE A 67 -7.09 9.37 -1.93
C PHE A 67 -7.12 7.90 -1.54
N GLN A 68 -6.53 7.54 -0.41
CA GLN A 68 -6.55 6.21 0.16
C GLN A 68 -7.07 6.28 1.60
N TYR A 69 -7.84 5.28 1.96
CA TYR A 69 -8.32 5.05 3.32
C TYR A 69 -8.07 3.59 3.69
N GLU A 70 -7.30 3.35 4.75
CA GLU A 70 -6.80 2.03 5.09
C GLU A 70 -6.91 1.76 6.60
N PRO A 71 -8.14 1.54 7.14
CA PRO A 71 -8.30 1.21 8.54
C PRO A 71 -7.65 -0.12 8.87
N GLN A 72 -7.03 -0.19 10.05
CA GLN A 72 -6.37 -1.38 10.58
C GLN A 72 -6.86 -1.67 11.99
N ILE A 73 -6.88 -2.94 12.34
CA ILE A 73 -7.06 -3.46 13.69
C ILE A 73 -5.87 -4.36 14.02
N SER A 74 -5.17 -4.07 15.10
CA SER A 74 -4.03 -4.82 15.60
C SER A 74 -4.30 -5.37 16.98
N TYR A 75 -3.81 -6.58 17.26
CA TYR A 75 -4.01 -7.25 18.55
C TYR A 75 -2.74 -7.96 19.03
N GLY A 76 -2.32 -7.62 20.25
CA GLY A 76 -1.23 -8.32 20.93
C GLY A 76 -1.69 -9.69 21.44
N MET A 77 -1.56 -10.73 20.61
CA MET A 77 -2.13 -12.04 20.87
C MET A 77 -1.30 -12.85 21.88
N LEU A 78 0.01 -12.90 21.69
CA LEU A 78 0.96 -13.63 22.50
C LEU A 78 2.11 -12.70 22.95
N PRO A 79 2.95 -13.11 23.91
CA PRO A 79 4.15 -12.33 24.22
C PRO A 79 4.97 -12.08 22.96
N ARG A 80 5.33 -10.84 22.71
CA ARG A 80 6.12 -10.41 21.54
C ARG A 80 5.46 -10.70 20.18
N THR A 81 4.15 -10.92 20.15
CA THR A 81 3.45 -11.26 18.91
C THR A 81 2.23 -10.39 18.74
N GLU A 82 2.17 -9.73 17.61
CA GLU A 82 1.03 -8.96 17.14
C GLU A 82 0.44 -9.62 15.91
N VAL A 83 -0.88 -9.55 15.79
CA VAL A 83 -1.61 -9.89 14.57
C VAL A 83 -2.47 -8.69 14.17
N TRP A 84 -2.64 -8.48 12.87
CA TRP A 84 -3.49 -7.41 12.37
C TRP A 84 -4.36 -7.84 11.21
N ALA A 85 -5.47 -7.13 11.07
CA ALA A 85 -6.28 -7.12 9.87
C ALA A 85 -6.40 -5.69 9.35
N ARG A 86 -6.15 -5.49 8.06
CA ARG A 86 -6.16 -4.21 7.38
C ARG A 86 -7.17 -4.26 6.25
N LEU A 87 -8.00 -3.24 6.20
CA LEU A 87 -8.98 -3.06 5.15
C LEU A 87 -8.53 -1.91 4.24
N PRO A 88 -7.58 -2.13 3.32
CA PRO A 88 -7.20 -1.15 2.31
C PRO A 88 -8.40 -0.97 1.39
N SER A 89 -9.25 -0.10 1.78
CA SER A 89 -10.59 -0.31 1.34
C SER A 89 -11.04 0.71 0.37
N TYR A 90 -10.73 1.95 0.56
CA TYR A 90 -11.25 2.96 -0.34
C TYR A 90 -10.10 3.73 -0.96
N TYR A 91 -9.95 3.58 -2.26
CA TYR A 91 -9.14 4.47 -3.06
C TYR A 91 -10.02 5.22 -4.05
N ARG A 92 -9.71 6.47 -4.26
CA ARG A 92 -10.28 7.28 -5.32
C ARG A 92 -9.13 7.91 -6.07
N GLU A 93 -9.04 7.60 -7.35
CA GLU A 93 -8.05 8.18 -8.24
C GLU A 93 -8.76 9.09 -9.23
N ARG A 94 -8.38 10.35 -9.25
CA ARG A 94 -8.88 11.34 -10.19
C ARG A 94 -7.94 11.41 -11.38
N THR A 95 -8.21 10.61 -12.38
CA THR A 95 -7.48 10.52 -13.65
C THR A 95 -8.44 10.78 -14.81
N VAL A 96 -7.96 10.65 -16.05
CA VAL A 96 -8.81 10.68 -17.26
C VAL A 96 -9.95 9.64 -17.17
N THR A 97 -9.69 8.49 -16.55
CA THR A 97 -10.70 7.47 -16.19
C THR A 97 -10.72 7.31 -14.67
N PRO A 98 -11.59 8.06 -13.95
CA PRO A 98 -11.67 7.98 -12.50
C PRO A 98 -11.97 6.55 -12.04
N ARG A 99 -11.20 6.07 -11.08
CA ARG A 99 -11.41 4.74 -10.46
C ARG A 99 -11.63 4.92 -8.97
N SER A 100 -12.55 4.15 -8.42
CA SER A 100 -12.78 4.07 -6.99
C SER A 100 -13.23 2.65 -6.62
N GLY A 101 -12.84 2.19 -5.46
CA GLY A 101 -13.23 0.84 -5.00
C GLY A 101 -12.51 0.39 -3.75
N ILE A 102 -12.84 -0.81 -3.34
CA ILE A 102 -12.17 -1.54 -2.27
C ILE A 102 -11.03 -2.32 -2.90
N ALA A 103 -9.81 -2.15 -2.38
CA ALA A 103 -8.63 -2.81 -2.93
C ALA A 103 -8.53 -4.27 -2.49
N GLY A 104 -8.85 -4.57 -1.22
CA GLY A 104 -8.72 -5.91 -0.71
C GLY A 104 -8.80 -6.03 0.82
N LEU A 105 -8.27 -7.13 1.34
CA LEU A 105 -8.11 -7.43 2.75
C LEU A 105 -6.66 -7.86 3.01
N GLY A 106 -5.97 -7.20 3.95
CA GLY A 106 -4.67 -7.61 4.46
C GLY A 106 -4.81 -8.30 5.81
N ILE A 107 -4.10 -9.39 6.01
CA ILE A 107 -3.95 -10.06 7.30
C ILE A 107 -2.47 -10.32 7.52
N GLY A 108 -1.96 -9.96 8.70
CA GLY A 108 -0.55 -10.11 8.99
C GLY A 108 -0.26 -10.44 10.43
N ALA A 109 1.01 -10.74 10.66
CA ALA A 109 1.56 -10.98 11.98
C ALA A 109 2.99 -10.46 12.08
N MET A 110 3.37 -9.98 13.26
CA MET A 110 4.72 -9.58 13.60
C MET A 110 5.18 -10.31 14.87
N TYR A 111 6.42 -10.76 14.84
CA TYR A 111 7.09 -11.36 15.99
C TYR A 111 8.37 -10.59 16.31
N GLN A 112 8.47 -10.07 17.52
CA GLN A 112 9.67 -9.41 18.01
C GLN A 112 10.69 -10.46 18.49
N VAL A 113 11.70 -10.68 17.65
CA VAL A 113 12.74 -11.70 17.87
C VAL A 113 13.65 -11.34 19.07
N THR A 114 14.11 -10.08 19.10
CA THR A 114 14.93 -9.55 20.20
C THR A 114 14.32 -8.29 20.78
N LEU A 115 14.41 -8.18 22.11
CA LEU A 115 14.16 -6.90 22.79
C LEU A 115 15.43 -6.05 22.73
N GLU A 116 15.27 -4.76 22.72
CA GLU A 116 16.41 -3.85 22.80
C GLU A 116 17.11 -3.96 24.17
N THR A 117 18.43 -4.09 24.12
CA THR A 117 19.31 -4.06 25.28
C THR A 117 20.46 -3.08 25.06
N LEU A 118 21.38 -2.90 26.00
CA LEU A 118 22.55 -2.04 25.81
C LEU A 118 23.39 -2.40 24.58
N HIS A 119 23.44 -3.67 24.19
CA HIS A 119 24.29 -4.17 23.11
C HIS A 119 23.52 -4.69 21.89
N VAL A 120 22.27 -5.08 22.07
CA VAL A 120 21.45 -5.70 21.01
C VAL A 120 20.30 -4.78 20.65
N PRO A 121 20.09 -4.46 19.36
CA PRO A 121 18.93 -3.73 18.91
C PRO A 121 17.66 -4.59 19.04
N ALA A 122 16.50 -3.95 19.09
CA ALA A 122 15.24 -4.65 18.85
C ALA A 122 15.20 -5.12 17.39
N LEU A 123 14.77 -6.36 17.18
CA LEU A 123 14.58 -6.97 15.86
C LEU A 123 13.20 -7.60 15.82
N ALA A 124 12.45 -7.34 14.77
CA ALA A 124 11.18 -7.99 14.51
C ALA A 124 11.09 -8.50 13.07
N LEU A 125 10.33 -9.56 12.89
CA LEU A 125 9.96 -10.11 11.59
C LEU A 125 8.45 -10.03 11.44
N ALA A 126 7.99 -9.53 10.31
CA ALA A 126 6.57 -9.42 10.00
C ALA A 126 6.25 -10.06 8.65
N THR A 127 5.05 -10.61 8.53
CA THR A 127 4.52 -11.16 7.28
C THR A 127 3.09 -10.70 7.09
N GLU A 128 2.69 -10.52 5.85
CA GLU A 128 1.32 -10.15 5.49
C GLU A 128 0.88 -10.88 4.24
N LEU A 129 -0.34 -11.38 4.28
CA LEU A 129 -1.09 -11.85 3.14
C LEU A 129 -2.12 -10.78 2.77
N PHE A 130 -2.09 -10.34 1.53
CA PHE A 130 -3.07 -9.41 0.98
C PHE A 130 -3.91 -10.11 -0.08
N GLN A 131 -5.23 -10.10 0.13
CA GLN A 131 -6.22 -10.64 -0.79
C GLN A 131 -6.95 -9.51 -1.50
N PRO A 132 -6.68 -9.25 -2.79
CA PRO A 132 -7.45 -8.31 -3.58
C PRO A 132 -8.92 -8.73 -3.68
N ILE A 133 -9.84 -7.76 -3.69
CA ILE A 133 -11.29 -7.98 -3.81
C ILE A 133 -11.79 -7.26 -5.05
N GLY A 134 -12.72 -7.88 -5.80
CA GLY A 134 -13.36 -7.28 -6.96
C GLY A 134 -13.48 -8.24 -8.13
N ARG A 135 -14.18 -7.79 -9.17
CA ARG A 135 -14.49 -8.62 -10.34
C ARG A 135 -13.24 -9.01 -11.13
N ASP A 136 -12.21 -8.13 -11.13
CA ASP A 136 -10.93 -8.33 -11.81
C ASP A 136 -9.80 -8.54 -10.80
N ALA A 137 -10.12 -9.15 -9.65
CA ALA A 137 -9.13 -9.36 -8.59
C ALA A 137 -7.93 -10.14 -9.12
N LEU A 138 -6.73 -9.63 -8.79
CA LEU A 138 -5.48 -10.33 -9.01
C LEU A 138 -5.30 -11.43 -7.96
N PRO A 139 -4.39 -12.40 -8.16
CA PRO A 139 -4.00 -13.33 -7.13
C PRO A 139 -3.54 -12.63 -5.85
N SER A 140 -3.64 -13.34 -4.73
CA SER A 140 -3.14 -12.88 -3.44
C SER A 140 -1.67 -12.51 -3.53
N SER A 141 -1.27 -11.49 -2.79
CA SER A 141 0.13 -11.12 -2.60
C SER A 141 0.56 -11.37 -1.16
N TYR A 142 1.84 -11.62 -0.97
CA TYR A 142 2.42 -11.83 0.35
C TYR A 142 3.69 -11.01 0.49
N SER A 143 3.96 -10.60 1.72
CA SER A 143 5.18 -9.86 2.05
C SER A 143 5.86 -10.43 3.28
N LEU A 144 7.17 -10.24 3.33
CA LEU A 144 8.03 -10.50 4.47
C LEU A 144 8.82 -9.23 4.76
N LYS A 145 8.85 -8.82 6.05
CA LYS A 145 9.58 -7.63 6.50
C LYS A 145 10.52 -7.99 7.63
N ALA A 146 11.67 -7.34 7.66
CA ALA A 146 12.60 -7.32 8.79
C ALA A 146 12.72 -5.88 9.27
N LEU A 147 12.53 -5.68 10.58
CA LEU A 147 12.50 -4.39 11.24
C LEU A 147 13.57 -4.37 12.31
N LEU A 148 14.36 -3.31 12.36
CA LEU A 148 15.38 -3.11 13.37
C LEU A 148 15.21 -1.72 14.00
N THR A 149 15.23 -1.65 15.32
CA THR A 149 15.16 -0.39 16.07
C THR A 149 16.28 -0.32 17.09
N ARG A 150 16.95 0.84 17.14
CA ARG A 150 17.99 1.12 18.10
C ARG A 150 17.84 2.50 18.70
N SER A 151 17.83 2.58 20.04
CA SER A 151 17.74 3.82 20.80
C SER A 151 19.12 4.41 21.09
N PHE A 152 19.22 5.70 20.97
CA PHE A 152 20.38 6.52 21.31
C PHE A 152 19.94 7.72 22.16
N ALA A 153 20.86 8.45 22.73
CA ALA A 153 20.54 9.64 23.52
C ALA A 153 19.70 10.69 22.76
N PRO A 154 19.95 11.02 21.47
CA PRO A 154 19.14 12.01 20.75
C PRO A 154 17.80 11.47 20.24
N GLY A 155 17.63 10.14 20.06
CA GLY A 155 16.44 9.54 19.47
C GLY A 155 16.64 8.09 19.09
N ARG A 156 15.72 7.51 18.28
CA ARG A 156 15.83 6.13 17.81
C ARG A 156 16.10 6.11 16.30
N ILE A 157 16.85 5.09 15.87
CA ILE A 157 17.07 4.77 14.46
C ILE A 157 16.30 3.50 14.13
N HIS A 158 15.65 3.49 12.99
CA HIS A 158 14.90 2.37 12.45
C HIS A 158 15.47 1.96 11.09
N LEU A 159 15.61 0.68 10.86
CA LEU A 159 15.96 0.13 9.54
C LEU A 159 14.91 -0.92 9.17
N ASN A 160 14.37 -0.78 7.98
CA ASN A 160 13.36 -1.69 7.45
C ASN A 160 13.84 -2.28 6.13
N ALA A 161 13.60 -3.57 5.96
CA ALA A 161 13.78 -4.26 4.70
C ALA A 161 12.55 -5.13 4.44
N SER A 162 11.98 -5.08 3.26
CA SER A 162 10.90 -5.98 2.90
C SER A 162 10.99 -6.49 1.47
N ILE A 163 10.42 -7.67 1.27
CA ILE A 163 10.16 -8.27 -0.02
C ILE A 163 8.68 -8.65 -0.08
N ALA A 164 8.04 -8.32 -1.18
CA ALA A 164 6.67 -8.73 -1.44
C ALA A 164 6.55 -9.35 -2.83
N SER A 165 5.65 -10.32 -2.97
CA SER A 165 5.20 -10.81 -4.26
C SER A 165 3.91 -10.12 -4.63
N PHE A 166 3.77 -9.66 -5.85
CA PHE A 166 2.53 -9.09 -6.37
C PHE A 166 2.29 -9.56 -7.80
N ALA A 167 1.02 -9.66 -8.15
CA ALA A 167 0.61 -10.08 -9.48
C ALA A 167 0.28 -8.86 -10.34
N VAL A 168 0.67 -8.92 -11.61
CA VAL A 168 0.31 -7.92 -12.61
C VAL A 168 -0.34 -8.64 -13.78
N ARG A 169 -1.46 -8.10 -14.26
CA ARG A 169 -2.05 -8.56 -15.51
C ARG A 169 -1.32 -7.90 -16.67
N VAL A 170 -0.58 -8.68 -17.41
CA VAL A 170 0.09 -8.21 -18.62
C VAL A 170 -0.94 -8.21 -19.74
N PRO A 171 -1.17 -7.07 -20.41
CA PRO A 171 -2.05 -7.05 -21.58
C PRO A 171 -1.53 -8.06 -22.62
N PRO A 172 -2.42 -8.78 -23.31
CA PRO A 172 -2.00 -9.69 -24.37
C PRO A 172 -1.22 -8.90 -25.41
N SER A 173 -0.02 -9.38 -25.75
CA SER A 173 0.72 -8.85 -26.88
C SER A 173 0.06 -9.38 -28.16
N LEU A 174 -0.74 -8.54 -28.80
CA LEU A 174 -1.26 -8.86 -30.15
C LEU A 174 -0.13 -8.69 -31.17
N THR A 175 0.43 -9.78 -31.65
CA THR A 175 1.29 -9.75 -32.83
C THR A 175 0.38 -9.86 -34.03
N ILE A 176 0.17 -8.76 -34.74
CA ILE A 176 -0.56 -8.75 -36.00
C ILE A 176 0.45 -8.95 -37.11
N THR A 177 0.37 -10.08 -37.78
CA THR A 177 1.13 -10.33 -39.01
C THR A 177 0.34 -9.76 -40.18
N CYS A 178 0.85 -8.74 -40.86
CA CYS A 178 0.20 -8.16 -42.03
C CYS A 178 0.44 -9.04 -43.26
N PRO A 179 -0.61 -9.47 -43.97
CA PRO A 179 -0.40 -10.26 -45.21
C PRO A 179 0.14 -9.39 -46.35
N GLY A 180 1.15 -9.90 -47.02
CA GLY A 180 1.56 -9.62 -48.39
C GLY A 180 1.86 -8.18 -48.79
N LYS A 181 3.04 -7.72 -48.66
CA LYS A 181 3.85 -6.60 -49.17
C LYS A 181 4.72 -5.95 -48.11
N VAL A 182 4.72 -6.49 -46.92
CA VAL A 182 5.61 -6.06 -45.85
C VAL A 182 6.86 -6.94 -45.93
N PRO A 183 8.09 -6.41 -45.85
CA PRO A 183 9.30 -7.20 -45.88
C PRO A 183 9.25 -8.32 -44.83
N PRO A 184 9.80 -9.51 -45.13
CA PRO A 184 9.85 -10.61 -44.16
C PRO A 184 10.51 -10.15 -42.86
N GLY A 185 9.85 -10.36 -41.73
CA GLY A 185 10.34 -9.95 -40.41
C GLY A 185 9.82 -8.60 -39.88
N SER A 186 9.03 -7.87 -40.64
CA SER A 186 8.36 -6.67 -40.15
C SER A 186 7.08 -7.06 -39.39
N THR A 187 6.97 -6.62 -38.16
CA THR A 187 5.76 -6.77 -37.34
C THR A 187 5.06 -5.41 -37.28
N CYS A 188 3.75 -5.37 -37.29
CA CYS A 188 2.97 -4.15 -37.12
C CYS A 188 3.03 -3.63 -35.68
N SER A 189 3.85 -4.20 -34.81
CA SER A 189 4.04 -3.76 -33.45
C SER A 189 4.85 -2.46 -33.41
N GLY A 190 4.28 -1.40 -32.84
CA GLY A 190 4.94 -0.11 -32.66
C GLY A 190 4.55 0.97 -33.64
N VAL A 191 3.64 0.70 -34.56
CA VAL A 191 3.06 1.76 -35.41
C VAL A 191 1.99 2.52 -34.58
N PRO A 192 2.07 3.85 -34.45
CA PRO A 192 1.02 4.61 -33.80
C PRO A 192 -0.32 4.34 -34.49
N LEU A 193 -1.39 4.18 -33.73
CA LEU A 193 -2.73 4.04 -34.28
C LEU A 193 -3.00 5.22 -35.23
N PRO A 194 -3.25 4.98 -36.51
CA PRO A 194 -3.73 6.04 -37.37
C PRO A 194 -5.10 6.51 -36.85
N PRO A 195 -5.52 7.74 -37.17
CA PRO A 195 -6.88 8.15 -36.91
C PRO A 195 -7.83 7.10 -37.49
N LEU A 196 -9.02 6.96 -36.91
CA LEU A 196 -10.01 5.89 -37.10
C LEU A 196 -10.34 5.51 -38.57
N ASP A 197 -9.81 6.22 -39.56
CA ASP A 197 -10.03 6.05 -40.98
C ASP A 197 -8.90 5.29 -41.71
N GLY A 198 -7.89 4.74 -40.97
CA GLY A 198 -6.73 4.06 -41.54
C GLY A 198 -6.64 2.58 -41.22
N PRO A 199 -5.87 1.77 -42.02
CA PRO A 199 -5.75 0.35 -41.81
C PRO A 199 -5.00 0.03 -40.49
N CYS A 200 -5.47 -0.98 -39.81
CA CYS A 200 -5.14 -1.51 -38.50
C CYS A 200 -3.75 -1.26 -37.94
N SER A 201 -3.68 -0.56 -36.81
CA SER A 201 -2.60 -0.71 -35.86
C SER A 201 -3.17 -0.73 -34.43
N ILE A 202 -2.80 -1.69 -33.62
CA ILE A 202 -3.30 -1.81 -32.26
C ILE A 202 -2.17 -1.49 -31.30
N GLY A 203 -2.26 -0.31 -30.64
CA GLY A 203 -1.42 0.01 -29.50
C GLY A 203 -1.92 -0.70 -28.23
N SER A 204 -1.09 -0.76 -27.20
CA SER A 204 -1.25 -1.48 -25.93
C SER A 204 -2.47 -1.14 -25.06
N GLN A 205 -3.47 -0.43 -25.60
CA GLN A 205 -4.76 -0.14 -24.95
C GLN A 205 -5.91 -0.57 -25.86
N SER A 206 -5.95 -1.86 -26.18
CA SER A 206 -7.05 -2.41 -26.99
C SER A 206 -8.37 -2.34 -26.21
N SER A 207 -9.19 -1.37 -26.55
CA SER A 207 -10.62 -1.40 -26.24
C SER A 207 -11.30 -2.48 -27.11
N LEU A 208 -12.45 -2.96 -26.67
CA LEU A 208 -13.32 -3.86 -27.47
C LEU A 208 -13.56 -3.32 -28.89
N ALA A 209 -13.59 -2.00 -29.05
CA ALA A 209 -13.73 -1.31 -30.33
C ALA A 209 -12.54 -1.56 -31.28
N ALA A 210 -11.30 -1.61 -30.76
CA ALA A 210 -10.13 -1.91 -31.59
C ALA A 210 -10.16 -3.37 -32.08
N THR A 211 -10.64 -4.29 -31.25
CA THR A 211 -10.83 -5.70 -31.63
C THR A 211 -11.89 -5.87 -32.69
N LEU A 212 -13.01 -5.14 -32.59
CA LEU A 212 -14.08 -5.14 -33.57
C LEU A 212 -13.66 -4.50 -34.90
N TYR A 213 -12.86 -3.44 -34.84
CA TYR A 213 -12.34 -2.78 -36.05
C TYR A 213 -11.37 -3.71 -36.81
N CYS A 214 -10.50 -4.42 -36.11
CA CYS A 214 -9.61 -5.39 -36.75
C CYS A 214 -10.38 -6.60 -37.30
N ALA A 215 -11.47 -7.02 -36.65
CA ALA A 215 -12.35 -8.07 -37.16
C ALA A 215 -13.08 -7.64 -38.45
N ALA A 216 -13.49 -6.39 -38.53
CA ALA A 216 -14.13 -5.83 -39.75
C ALA A 216 -13.14 -5.70 -40.92
N ALA A 217 -11.91 -5.27 -40.66
CA ALA A 217 -10.83 -5.25 -41.65
C ALA A 217 -10.37 -6.66 -42.09
N ALA A 218 -10.60 -7.68 -41.27
CA ALA A 218 -10.31 -9.09 -41.61
C ALA A 218 -11.29 -9.66 -42.63
N SER A 219 -12.48 -9.08 -42.82
CA SER A 219 -13.42 -9.50 -43.84
C SER A 219 -12.91 -9.27 -45.28
N ASP A 220 -11.88 -8.42 -45.45
CA ASP A 220 -11.25 -8.11 -46.74
C ASP A 220 -9.99 -8.94 -47.01
N GLY A 221 -9.81 -10.08 -46.34
CA GLY A 221 -8.72 -11.04 -46.65
C GLY A 221 -7.68 -11.26 -45.56
N LEU A 222 -7.87 -10.71 -44.37
CA LEU A 222 -7.06 -11.03 -43.18
C LEU A 222 -7.56 -12.33 -42.53
N GLN A 223 -6.89 -13.42 -42.79
CA GLN A 223 -7.12 -14.67 -42.04
C GLN A 223 -6.50 -14.55 -40.66
N SER A 224 -7.34 -14.72 -39.63
CA SER A 224 -7.06 -14.79 -38.21
C SER A 224 -7.09 -13.48 -37.43
N ALA A 225 -8.30 -13.07 -37.05
CA ALA A 225 -8.46 -12.33 -35.80
C ALA A 225 -8.23 -13.33 -34.66
N GLN A 226 -7.07 -13.30 -34.02
CA GLN A 226 -6.92 -14.00 -32.76
C GLN A 226 -7.75 -13.22 -31.72
N THR A 227 -8.75 -13.89 -31.17
CA THR A 227 -9.48 -13.43 -29.99
C THR A 227 -8.45 -13.10 -28.91
N ALA A 228 -8.50 -11.88 -28.39
CA ALA A 228 -7.63 -11.48 -27.29
C ALA A 228 -7.84 -12.45 -26.13
N LEU A 229 -6.87 -13.31 -25.89
CA LEU A 229 -6.82 -14.15 -24.72
C LEU A 229 -6.73 -13.23 -23.50
N PRO A 230 -7.37 -13.57 -22.38
CA PRO A 230 -7.20 -12.81 -21.13
C PRO A 230 -5.68 -12.73 -20.86
N GLY A 231 -5.20 -11.50 -20.64
CA GLY A 231 -3.77 -11.25 -20.44
C GLY A 231 -3.19 -12.16 -19.35
N ASP A 232 -1.99 -12.65 -19.57
CA ASP A 232 -1.28 -13.51 -18.62
C ASP A 232 -1.06 -12.78 -17.30
N ILE A 233 -1.24 -13.50 -16.19
CA ILE A 233 -0.92 -13.01 -14.85
C ILE A 233 0.53 -13.37 -14.56
N GLN A 234 1.36 -12.35 -14.35
CA GLN A 234 2.76 -12.52 -13.99
C GLN A 234 3.00 -12.08 -12.56
N ASN A 235 3.74 -12.88 -11.80
CA ASN A 235 4.17 -12.55 -10.46
C ASN A 235 5.51 -11.82 -10.51
N HIS A 236 5.60 -10.73 -9.80
CA HIS A 236 6.79 -9.89 -9.70
C HIS A 236 7.18 -9.71 -8.22
N ALA A 237 8.46 -9.40 -7.99
CA ALA A 237 8.94 -9.03 -6.68
C ALA A 237 8.92 -7.51 -6.51
N HIS A 238 8.60 -7.08 -5.30
CA HIS A 238 8.70 -5.70 -4.84
C HIS A 238 9.63 -5.66 -3.63
N TRP A 239 10.66 -4.83 -3.67
CA TRP A 239 11.62 -4.62 -2.60
C TRP A 239 11.45 -3.23 -2.02
N LEU A 240 11.58 -3.14 -0.70
CA LEU A 240 11.67 -1.88 0.01
C LEU A 240 12.86 -1.94 0.97
N LEU A 241 13.65 -0.87 0.98
CA LEU A 241 14.69 -0.61 1.98
C LEU A 241 14.47 0.78 2.53
N GLY A 242 14.37 0.92 3.85
CA GLY A 242 14.10 2.19 4.52
C GLY A 242 14.97 2.41 5.74
N ALA A 243 15.25 3.68 6.01
CA ALA A 243 15.89 4.14 7.23
C ALA A 243 15.10 5.31 7.81
N GLY A 244 14.81 5.27 9.10
CA GLY A 244 14.08 6.31 9.82
C GLY A 244 14.80 6.75 11.08
N PHE A 245 14.47 7.96 11.50
CA PHE A 245 14.89 8.53 12.78
C PHE A 245 13.71 9.15 13.48
N ASP A 246 13.53 8.86 14.76
CA ASP A 246 12.54 9.54 15.58
C ASP A 246 13.13 10.17 16.83
N LYS A 247 12.43 11.19 17.33
CA LYS A 247 12.71 11.86 18.59
C LYS A 247 11.45 12.08 19.40
N ALA A 248 11.40 11.44 20.57
CA ALA A 248 10.30 11.64 21.51
C ALA A 248 10.53 12.89 22.36
N PHE A 249 9.44 13.62 22.60
CA PHE A 249 9.32 14.74 23.53
C PHE A 249 8.33 14.36 24.65
N PRO A 250 8.78 13.64 25.70
CA PRO A 250 7.87 13.02 26.68
C PRO A 250 6.97 14.02 27.40
N LEU A 251 7.49 15.23 27.74
CA LEU A 251 6.69 16.27 28.40
C LEU A 251 5.56 16.81 27.53
N ALA A 252 5.70 16.71 26.21
CA ALA A 252 4.68 17.11 25.26
C ALA A 252 3.90 15.91 24.70
N SER A 253 4.19 14.68 25.17
CA SER A 253 3.59 13.44 24.64
C SER A 253 3.60 13.38 23.10
N THR A 254 4.71 13.82 22.50
CA THR A 254 4.86 14.01 21.06
C THR A 254 6.09 13.27 20.54
N LEU A 255 5.97 12.65 19.39
CA LEU A 255 7.06 12.06 18.62
C LEU A 255 7.18 12.82 17.30
N LEU A 256 8.37 13.24 16.95
CA LEU A 256 8.71 13.65 15.59
C LEU A 256 9.46 12.51 14.92
N VAL A 257 9.13 12.23 13.67
CA VAL A 257 9.73 11.15 12.90
C VAL A 257 10.03 11.61 11.49
N THR A 258 11.12 11.11 10.94
CA THR A 258 11.48 11.29 9.53
C THR A 258 12.04 9.98 8.99
N ASP A 259 11.81 9.73 7.72
CA ASP A 259 12.41 8.59 7.04
C ASP A 259 12.81 8.90 5.60
N ILE A 260 13.59 7.98 5.05
CA ILE A 260 13.88 7.87 3.64
C ILE A 260 13.82 6.38 3.26
N PHE A 261 13.17 6.07 2.16
CA PHE A 261 13.13 4.71 1.66
C PHE A 261 13.24 4.64 0.15
N ALA A 262 13.71 3.49 -0.32
CA ALA A 262 13.82 3.13 -1.71
C ALA A 262 12.95 1.91 -2.00
N GLU A 263 12.16 1.97 -3.07
CA GLU A 263 11.30 0.89 -3.53
C GLU A 263 11.66 0.49 -4.96
N LYS A 264 11.65 -0.80 -5.25
CA LYS A 264 11.90 -1.34 -6.59
C LYS A 264 10.89 -2.43 -6.93
N PHE A 265 10.23 -2.26 -8.06
CA PHE A 265 9.34 -3.24 -8.66
C PHE A 265 10.09 -3.98 -9.76
N GLU A 266 10.41 -5.25 -9.54
CA GLU A 266 11.11 -6.07 -10.54
C GLU A 266 10.20 -6.45 -11.70
N GLY A 267 10.79 -6.65 -12.88
CA GLY A 267 10.06 -7.09 -14.08
C GLY A 267 9.23 -6.03 -14.80
N LEU A 268 9.03 -4.84 -14.21
CA LEU A 268 8.22 -3.79 -14.83
C LEU A 268 9.04 -2.71 -15.57
N GLY A 269 10.36 -2.88 -15.69
CA GLY A 269 11.24 -1.87 -16.31
C GLY A 269 11.27 -0.52 -15.58
N ARG A 270 10.69 -0.44 -14.36
CA ARG A 270 10.62 0.77 -13.56
C ARG A 270 11.95 1.06 -12.87
N ARG A 271 12.27 2.32 -12.76
CA ARG A 271 13.41 2.78 -11.95
C ARG A 271 13.09 2.62 -10.47
N THR A 272 14.12 2.55 -9.63
CA THR A 272 13.97 2.60 -8.17
C THR A 272 13.36 3.94 -7.78
N ASP A 273 12.28 3.89 -7.01
CA ASP A 273 11.60 5.04 -6.44
C ASP A 273 12.27 5.41 -5.11
N ILE A 274 12.55 6.68 -4.89
CA ILE A 274 13.14 7.19 -3.64
C ILE A 274 12.19 8.22 -3.06
N THR A 275 11.81 8.01 -1.81
CA THR A 275 10.85 8.85 -1.07
C THR A 275 11.45 9.27 0.25
N ALA A 276 11.18 10.49 0.69
CA ALA A 276 11.44 10.92 2.07
C ALA A 276 10.16 11.48 2.68
N GLU A 277 10.02 11.27 3.98
CA GLU A 277 8.85 11.65 4.76
C GLU A 277 9.25 12.32 6.07
N ILE A 278 8.37 13.15 6.56
CA ILE A 278 8.43 13.72 7.91
C ILE A 278 7.05 13.71 8.51
N GLY A 279 6.94 13.35 9.78
CA GLY A 279 5.67 13.29 10.46
C GLY A 279 5.78 13.54 11.95
N ALA A 280 4.62 13.63 12.58
CA ALA A 280 4.49 13.74 14.03
C ALA A 280 3.35 12.86 14.52
N ARG A 281 3.52 12.31 15.73
CA ARG A 281 2.47 11.65 16.50
C ARG A 281 2.29 12.38 17.82
N HIS A 282 1.06 12.57 18.23
CA HIS A 282 0.74 13.26 19.49
C HIS A 282 -0.32 12.49 20.25
N GLN A 283 -0.02 12.17 21.52
CA GLN A 283 -0.96 11.51 22.42
C GLN A 283 -1.87 12.53 23.10
N LEU A 284 -3.11 12.58 22.68
CA LEU A 284 -4.14 13.45 23.25
C LEU A 284 -4.65 12.92 24.61
N ARG A 285 -4.73 11.59 24.73
CA ARG A 285 -5.15 10.85 25.94
C ARG A 285 -4.37 9.54 26.02
N PRO A 286 -4.31 8.88 27.19
CA PRO A 286 -3.60 7.61 27.32
C PRO A 286 -3.98 6.55 26.28
N GLN A 287 -5.19 6.61 25.75
CA GLN A 287 -5.72 5.65 24.79
C GLN A 287 -5.85 6.20 23.37
N PHE A 288 -5.49 7.47 23.13
CA PHE A 288 -5.80 8.14 21.89
C PHE A 288 -4.62 8.94 21.37
N VAL A 289 -4.15 8.56 20.19
CA VAL A 289 -3.05 9.19 19.46
C VAL A 289 -3.58 9.72 18.13
N ILE A 290 -3.11 10.90 17.77
CA ILE A 290 -3.27 11.45 16.42
C ILE A 290 -1.90 11.55 15.76
N ASP A 291 -1.86 11.42 14.46
CA ASP A 291 -0.64 11.57 13.69
C ASP A 291 -0.90 12.23 12.33
N GLY A 292 0.17 12.74 11.75
CA GLY A 292 0.15 13.33 10.43
C GLY A 292 1.56 13.45 9.86
N GLY A 293 1.66 13.35 8.55
CA GLY A 293 2.93 13.38 7.85
C GLY A 293 2.85 14.02 6.48
N LEU A 294 3.99 14.37 5.96
CA LEU A 294 4.23 14.88 4.61
C LEU A 294 5.33 14.05 3.97
N GLY A 295 5.15 13.68 2.72
CA GLY A 295 6.15 12.95 1.97
C GLY A 295 6.34 13.47 0.56
N ARG A 296 7.51 13.19 -0.01
CA ARG A 296 7.84 13.54 -1.38
C ARG A 296 8.63 12.43 -2.05
N HIS A 297 8.23 12.11 -3.27
CA HIS A 297 8.99 11.27 -4.18
C HIS A 297 10.04 12.12 -4.92
N PHE A 298 11.31 11.78 -4.76
CA PHE A 298 12.43 12.47 -5.43
C PHE A 298 12.80 11.82 -6.74
N ARG A 299 12.51 10.51 -6.87
CA ARG A 299 12.82 9.73 -8.05
C ARG A 299 11.76 8.65 -8.22
N GLY A 300 11.44 8.31 -9.49
CA GLY A 300 10.45 7.30 -9.82
C GLY A 300 9.34 7.82 -10.72
N THR A 301 8.25 7.09 -10.79
CA THR A 301 7.14 7.38 -11.70
C THR A 301 5.88 7.73 -10.93
N GLY A 302 5.42 8.97 -11.06
CA GLY A 302 4.01 9.31 -10.87
C GLY A 302 3.62 10.21 -9.72
N TYR A 303 4.16 10.05 -8.50
CA TYR A 303 3.71 10.87 -7.36
C TYR A 303 4.78 11.89 -6.97
N SER A 304 4.40 13.15 -6.77
CA SER A 304 5.35 14.17 -6.38
C SER A 304 5.35 14.46 -4.89
N THR A 305 4.16 14.58 -4.27
CA THR A 305 3.99 14.86 -2.84
C THR A 305 2.73 14.18 -2.31
N PHE A 306 2.71 13.89 -1.01
CA PHE A 306 1.53 13.37 -0.34
C PHE A 306 1.45 13.84 1.12
N VAL A 307 0.27 13.72 1.69
CA VAL A 307 -0.06 13.99 3.09
C VAL A 307 -0.68 12.74 3.69
N THR A 308 -0.30 12.41 4.92
CA THR A 308 -0.92 11.36 5.73
C THR A 308 -1.61 11.96 6.95
N LEU A 309 -2.72 11.37 7.37
CA LEU A 309 -3.43 11.69 8.62
C LEU A 309 -3.89 10.40 9.26
N GLY A 310 -3.62 10.23 10.54
CA GLY A 310 -3.94 9.04 11.31
C GLY A 310 -4.57 9.32 12.67
N MET A 311 -5.29 8.33 13.18
CA MET A 311 -5.83 8.31 14.55
C MET A 311 -5.87 6.87 15.04
N THR A 312 -5.21 6.62 16.16
CA THR A 312 -5.14 5.32 16.83
C THR A 312 -5.89 5.36 18.15
N LEU A 313 -6.74 4.38 18.40
CA LEU A 313 -7.39 4.12 19.68
C LEU A 313 -6.91 2.78 20.23
N SER A 314 -6.26 2.80 21.41
CA SER A 314 -5.81 1.59 22.08
C SER A 314 -6.71 1.21 23.24
N ARG A 315 -6.93 -0.11 23.38
CA ARG A 315 -7.73 -0.66 24.46
C ARG A 315 -7.17 -2.00 24.95
N SER A 316 -7.06 -2.22 26.28
CA SER A 316 -6.79 -3.53 26.83
C SER A 316 -8.05 -4.39 26.89
N LEU A 317 -7.97 -5.61 26.39
CA LEU A 317 -9.02 -6.64 26.49
C LEU A 317 -8.73 -7.62 27.64
N GLY A 318 -7.54 -7.56 28.26
CA GLY A 318 -7.16 -8.37 29.41
C GLY A 318 -7.57 -7.72 30.73
N ARG A 319 -7.84 -8.56 31.75
CA ARG A 319 -7.90 -8.07 33.14
C ARG A 319 -6.48 -7.68 33.55
N ALA A 320 -6.30 -6.45 34.07
CA ALA A 320 -5.10 -6.14 34.82
C ALA A 320 -5.00 -7.16 35.99
N GLN A 321 -3.99 -7.99 35.93
CA GLN A 321 -3.61 -8.85 37.07
C GLN A 321 -2.87 -8.03 38.09
#